data_3652fb369cbe9d696c85709ae5ced5e0
#
_entry.id   3652fb369cbe9d696c85709ae5ced5e0
#
_cell.length_a   1.000
_cell.length_b   1.000
_cell.length_c   1.000
_cell.angle_alpha   90.00
_cell.angle_beta   90.00
_cell.angle_gamma   90.00
#
_symmetry.space_group_name_H-M   'P 1'
#
loop_
_entity.id
_entity.type
_entity.pdbx_description
1 polymer ?
#
loop_
_entity_poly.entity_id
_entity_poly.type
_entity_poly.pdbx_seq_one_letter_code
_entity_poly.pdbx_strand_id
1 'polypeptide(L)'
;MDGFRKFIRRRGAERWLLLEALAWLCWVKLLLAVAPFRWIAPRLGRQMTETSGAITPKESELALRISWAVQAVARHVPLGFVCLPQAISAKWMLRRRHLPTTLYLGLRHGEPYSRTAHAWLRAGDKILTGQAESSGHRAIATFGEDLS
;
A
#
# COMPACT_ATOMS: atom_id res chain seq x y z
N MET A 1 -1.56 -16.23 -19.06
CA MET A 1 -2.05 -15.70 -20.35
C MET A 1 -3.42 -15.07 -20.25
N ASP A 2 -4.32 -15.62 -19.42
CA ASP A 2 -5.63 -14.99 -19.21
C ASP A 2 -5.54 -13.61 -18.59
N GLY A 3 -4.57 -13.37 -17.73
CA GLY A 3 -4.35 -12.05 -17.16
C GLY A 3 -3.98 -10.99 -18.17
N PHE A 4 -3.16 -11.36 -19.18
CA PHE A 4 -2.76 -10.44 -20.24
C PHE A 4 -3.94 -10.06 -21.15
N ARG A 5 -4.77 -11.03 -21.48
CA ARG A 5 -5.98 -10.78 -22.27
C ARG A 5 -6.96 -9.88 -21.53
N LYS A 6 -7.14 -10.12 -20.23
CA LYS A 6 -7.98 -9.25 -19.38
C LYS A 6 -7.41 -7.84 -19.33
N PHE A 7 -6.09 -7.70 -19.26
CA PHE A 7 -5.43 -6.40 -19.26
C PHE A 7 -5.72 -5.62 -20.53
N ILE A 8 -5.60 -6.26 -21.70
CA ILE A 8 -5.84 -5.59 -22.98
C ILE A 8 -7.29 -5.15 -23.13
N ARG A 9 -8.24 -5.91 -22.57
CA ARG A 9 -9.67 -5.59 -22.66
C ARG A 9 -10.12 -4.48 -21.71
N ARG A 10 -9.28 -4.09 -20.75
CA ARG A 10 -9.66 -3.05 -19.80
C ARG A 10 -9.61 -1.66 -20.42
N ARG A 11 -10.39 -0.74 -19.83
CA ARG A 11 -10.39 0.67 -20.24
C ARG A 11 -8.99 1.25 -20.11
N GLY A 12 -8.68 2.26 -20.93
CA GLY A 12 -7.36 2.89 -20.93
C GLY A 12 -6.93 3.40 -19.58
N ALA A 13 -7.86 4.02 -18.81
CA ALA A 13 -7.58 4.51 -17.47
C ALA A 13 -7.17 3.39 -16.50
N GLU A 14 -7.83 2.23 -16.59
CA GLU A 14 -7.48 1.08 -15.76
C GLU A 14 -6.12 0.51 -16.14
N ARG A 15 -5.81 0.46 -17.42
CA ARG A 15 -4.50 0.00 -17.89
C ARG A 15 -3.37 0.90 -17.40
N TRP A 16 -3.57 2.21 -17.46
CA TRP A 16 -2.60 3.16 -16.93
C TRP A 16 -2.40 2.97 -15.44
N LEU A 17 -3.48 2.78 -14.70
CA LEU A 17 -3.40 2.57 -13.26
C LEU A 17 -2.65 1.27 -12.92
N LEU A 18 -2.88 0.21 -13.69
CA LEU A 18 -2.16 -1.05 -13.51
C LEU A 18 -0.67 -0.90 -13.83
N LEU A 19 -0.33 -0.16 -14.88
CA LEU A 19 1.07 0.11 -15.23
C LEU A 19 1.75 0.97 -14.17
N GLU A 20 1.04 1.97 -13.66
CA GLU A 20 1.57 2.80 -12.57
C GLU A 20 1.81 1.95 -11.32
N ALA A 21 0.87 1.08 -10.97
CA ALA A 21 1.02 0.20 -9.82
C ALA A 21 2.21 -0.74 -10.00
N LEU A 22 2.40 -1.29 -11.18
CA LEU A 22 3.55 -2.15 -11.47
C LEU A 22 4.86 -1.38 -11.32
N ALA A 23 4.92 -0.16 -11.86
CA ALA A 23 6.12 0.68 -11.76
C ALA A 23 6.44 0.99 -10.30
N TRP A 24 5.44 1.37 -9.50
CA TRP A 24 5.64 1.65 -8.08
C TRP A 24 6.06 0.41 -7.30
N LEU A 25 5.42 -0.72 -7.55
CA LEU A 25 5.77 -1.97 -6.86
C LEU A 25 7.20 -2.40 -7.15
N CYS A 26 7.63 -2.29 -8.40
CA CYS A 26 9.02 -2.59 -8.77
C CYS A 26 10.00 -1.63 -8.11
N TRP A 27 9.69 -0.33 -8.13
CA TRP A 27 10.52 0.69 -7.52
C TRP A 27 10.65 0.49 -6.02
N VAL A 28 9.53 0.27 -5.34
CA VAL A 28 9.51 0.06 -3.89
C VAL A 28 10.27 -1.21 -3.53
N LYS A 29 10.07 -2.28 -4.28
CA LYS A 29 10.80 -3.53 -4.02
C LYS A 29 12.30 -3.34 -4.18
N LEU A 30 12.72 -2.58 -5.20
CA LEU A 30 14.12 -2.25 -5.40
C LEU A 30 14.67 -1.42 -4.22
N LEU A 31 13.92 -0.40 -3.79
CA LEU A 31 14.32 0.42 -2.64
C LEU A 31 14.48 -0.41 -1.38
N LEU A 32 13.55 -1.31 -1.12
CA LEU A 32 13.60 -2.17 0.06
C LEU A 32 14.78 -3.14 0.01
N ALA A 33 15.23 -3.50 -1.19
CA ALA A 33 16.37 -4.39 -1.37
C ALA A 33 17.72 -3.69 -1.20
N VAL A 34 17.81 -2.40 -1.60
CA VAL A 34 19.11 -1.70 -1.65
C VAL A 34 19.27 -0.63 -0.58
N ALA A 35 18.18 -0.12 -0.01
CA ALA A 35 18.21 0.95 0.99
C ALA A 35 17.75 0.43 2.35
N PRO A 36 18.39 0.86 3.46
CA PRO A 36 17.88 0.55 4.79
C PRO A 36 16.50 1.16 5.00
N PHE A 37 15.63 0.46 5.72
CA PHE A 37 14.28 0.94 5.99
C PHE A 37 14.28 2.31 6.68
N ARG A 38 15.29 2.59 7.51
CA ARG A 38 15.42 3.90 8.18
C ARG A 38 15.52 5.07 7.21
N TRP A 39 15.94 4.82 5.95
CA TRP A 39 15.98 5.86 4.92
C TRP A 39 14.64 6.02 4.22
N ILE A 40 13.86 4.95 4.18
CA ILE A 40 12.53 4.94 3.54
C ILE A 40 11.47 5.49 4.50
N ALA A 41 11.59 5.19 5.78
CA ALA A 41 10.60 5.54 6.79
C ALA A 41 10.21 7.03 6.81
N PRO A 42 11.16 8.00 6.72
CA PRO A 42 10.76 9.42 6.70
C PRO A 42 9.90 9.79 5.51
N ARG A 43 9.96 9.02 4.43
CA ARG A 43 9.16 9.25 3.21
C ARG A 43 7.78 8.61 3.29
N LEU A 44 7.50 7.85 4.34
CA LEU A 44 6.19 7.22 4.55
C LEU A 44 5.23 8.11 5.33
N GLY A 45 5.71 9.26 5.81
CA GLY A 45 4.93 10.18 6.61
C GLY A 45 5.52 10.33 8.00
N ARG A 46 4.73 10.94 8.90
CA ARG A 46 5.14 11.11 10.29
C ARG A 46 4.99 9.82 11.06
N GLN A 47 6.06 9.43 11.73
CA GLN A 47 6.04 8.24 12.58
C GLN A 47 5.12 8.46 13.78
N MET A 48 4.41 7.40 14.18
CA MET A 48 3.45 7.41 15.30
C MET A 48 2.30 8.40 15.13
N THR A 49 1.96 8.71 13.86
CA THR A 49 0.87 9.61 13.52
C THR A 49 -0.18 8.86 12.71
N GLU A 50 -1.44 9.05 13.06
CA GLU A 50 -2.54 8.52 12.27
C GLU A 50 -3.23 9.65 11.53
N THR A 51 -3.59 9.37 10.27
CA THR A 51 -4.34 10.30 9.44
C THR A 51 -5.81 10.27 9.86
N SER A 52 -6.49 11.41 9.75
CA SER A 52 -7.91 11.52 10.02
C SER A 52 -8.73 10.48 9.26
N GLY A 53 -9.78 9.95 9.88
CA GLY A 53 -10.68 8.99 9.26
C GLY A 53 -11.67 9.60 8.27
N ALA A 54 -11.70 10.92 8.10
CA ALA A 54 -12.69 11.60 7.25
C ALA A 54 -12.17 11.74 5.82
N ILE A 55 -12.79 11.03 4.90
CA ILE A 55 -12.56 11.19 3.45
C ILE A 55 -13.88 11.32 2.71
N THR A 56 -13.84 12.00 1.58
CA THR A 56 -15.04 12.17 0.74
C THR A 56 -15.37 10.87 0.01
N PRO A 57 -16.62 10.69 -0.47
CA PRO A 57 -16.96 9.52 -1.29
C PRO A 57 -16.08 9.39 -2.54
N LYS A 58 -15.72 10.50 -3.17
CA LYS A 58 -14.81 10.51 -4.32
C LYS A 58 -13.43 9.98 -3.94
N GLU A 59 -12.91 10.43 -2.82
CA GLU A 59 -11.59 9.97 -2.31
C GLU A 59 -11.62 8.48 -1.97
N SER A 60 -12.73 8.04 -1.36
CA SER A 60 -12.90 6.62 -1.05
C SER A 60 -12.92 5.77 -2.32
N GLU A 61 -13.61 6.20 -3.37
CA GLU A 61 -13.65 5.51 -4.65
C GLU A 61 -12.25 5.43 -5.27
N LEU A 62 -11.52 6.55 -5.27
CA LEU A 62 -10.16 6.59 -5.79
C LEU A 62 -9.25 5.65 -5.01
N ALA A 63 -9.35 5.67 -3.69
CA ALA A 63 -8.55 4.80 -2.83
C ALA A 63 -8.80 3.32 -3.14
N LEU A 64 -10.06 2.95 -3.33
CA LEU A 64 -10.42 1.57 -3.67
C LEU A 64 -9.92 1.16 -5.05
N ARG A 65 -9.92 2.06 -6.02
CA ARG A 65 -9.39 1.79 -7.35
C ARG A 65 -7.89 1.55 -7.31
N ILE A 66 -7.17 2.35 -6.55
CA ILE A 66 -5.71 2.17 -6.39
C ILE A 66 -5.41 0.87 -5.64
N SER A 67 -6.17 0.59 -4.59
CA SER A 67 -6.07 -0.68 -3.87
C SER A 67 -6.25 -1.87 -4.81
N TRP A 68 -7.28 -1.82 -5.65
CA TRP A 68 -7.53 -2.86 -6.63
C TRP A 68 -6.35 -3.03 -7.59
N ALA A 69 -5.82 -1.93 -8.13
CA ALA A 69 -4.72 -1.99 -9.09
C ALA A 69 -3.45 -2.59 -8.47
N VAL A 70 -3.09 -2.14 -7.27
CA VAL A 70 -1.90 -2.64 -6.56
C VAL A 70 -2.05 -4.13 -6.26
N GLN A 71 -3.20 -4.54 -5.75
CA GLN A 71 -3.43 -5.95 -5.41
C GLN A 71 -3.50 -6.83 -6.65
N ALA A 72 -4.10 -6.33 -7.74
CA ALA A 72 -4.19 -7.08 -8.98
C ALA A 72 -2.80 -7.35 -9.57
N VAL A 73 -1.94 -6.34 -9.61
CA VAL A 73 -0.56 -6.52 -10.07
C VAL A 73 0.18 -7.48 -9.16
N ALA A 74 0.03 -7.33 -7.85
CA ALA A 74 0.73 -8.19 -6.88
C ALA A 74 0.35 -9.66 -7.04
N ARG A 75 -0.91 -9.95 -7.38
CA ARG A 75 -1.38 -11.32 -7.56
C ARG A 75 -0.94 -11.93 -8.90
N HIS A 76 -0.84 -11.10 -9.94
CA HIS A 76 -0.62 -11.60 -11.30
C HIS A 76 0.84 -11.58 -11.74
N VAL A 77 1.68 -10.78 -11.09
CA VAL A 77 3.10 -10.66 -11.43
C VAL A 77 3.93 -11.44 -10.40
N PRO A 78 4.67 -12.47 -10.81
CA PRO A 78 5.37 -13.36 -9.87
C PRO A 78 6.72 -12.78 -9.42
N LEU A 79 6.72 -11.58 -8.87
CA LEU A 79 7.93 -10.92 -8.36
C LEU A 79 7.96 -10.81 -6.83
N GLY A 80 7.00 -11.46 -6.14
CA GLY A 80 6.98 -11.47 -4.69
C GLY A 80 6.60 -10.13 -4.06
N PHE A 81 5.60 -9.46 -4.62
CA PHE A 81 5.08 -8.21 -4.05
C PHE A 81 4.20 -8.52 -2.84
N VAL A 82 4.84 -8.66 -1.68
CA VAL A 82 4.16 -8.97 -0.42
C VAL A 82 3.54 -7.72 0.21
N CYS A 83 3.10 -7.81 1.46
CA CYS A 83 2.29 -6.75 2.09
C CYS A 83 2.99 -5.38 2.15
N LEU A 84 4.28 -5.33 2.47
CA LEU A 84 4.97 -4.04 2.63
C LEU A 84 5.14 -3.28 1.30
N PRO A 85 5.64 -3.90 0.21
CA PRO A 85 5.66 -3.22 -1.09
C PRO A 85 4.28 -2.75 -1.55
N GLN A 86 3.24 -3.55 -1.32
CA GLN A 86 1.87 -3.15 -1.69
C GLN A 86 1.43 -1.92 -0.91
N ALA A 87 1.64 -1.91 0.40
CA ALA A 87 1.21 -0.80 1.25
C ALA A 87 1.95 0.50 0.90
N ILE A 88 3.27 0.43 0.73
CA ILE A 88 4.07 1.61 0.39
C ILE A 88 3.70 2.14 -1.00
N SER A 89 3.54 1.25 -1.98
CA SER A 89 3.18 1.64 -3.34
C SER A 89 1.83 2.34 -3.38
N ALA A 90 0.82 1.76 -2.74
CA ALA A 90 -0.52 2.36 -2.67
C ALA A 90 -0.46 3.71 -1.95
N LYS A 91 0.30 3.81 -0.86
CA LYS A 91 0.46 5.07 -0.12
C LYS A 91 1.04 6.18 -1.00
N TRP A 92 2.10 5.88 -1.73
CA TRP A 92 2.74 6.88 -2.58
C TRP A 92 1.90 7.23 -3.81
N MET A 93 1.18 6.29 -4.38
CA MET A 93 0.22 6.57 -5.45
C MET A 93 -0.88 7.52 -4.98
N LEU A 94 -1.41 7.30 -3.77
CA LEU A 94 -2.43 8.16 -3.20
C LEU A 94 -1.88 9.52 -2.78
N ARG A 95 -0.65 9.56 -2.26
CA ARG A 95 0.00 10.84 -1.92
C ARG A 95 0.13 11.74 -3.14
N ARG A 96 0.48 11.18 -4.30
CA ARG A 96 0.53 11.95 -5.54
C ARG A 96 -0.81 12.56 -5.91
N ARG A 97 -1.88 12.01 -5.41
CA ARG A 97 -3.24 12.48 -5.66
C ARG A 97 -3.82 13.26 -4.47
N HIS A 98 -2.92 13.64 -3.55
CA HIS A 98 -3.25 14.43 -2.35
C HIS A 98 -4.28 13.76 -1.43
N LEU A 99 -4.29 12.44 -1.39
CA LEU A 99 -5.14 11.68 -0.50
C LEU A 99 -4.29 11.10 0.65
N PRO A 100 -4.52 11.55 1.90
CA PRO A 100 -3.74 11.10 3.04
C PRO A 100 -4.12 9.67 3.45
N THR A 101 -3.10 8.90 3.85
CA THR A 101 -3.27 7.52 4.29
C THR A 101 -2.41 7.24 5.51
N THR A 102 -2.72 6.17 6.22
CA THR A 102 -1.91 5.69 7.34
C THR A 102 -1.36 4.31 7.04
N LEU A 103 -0.04 4.17 7.07
CA LEU A 103 0.64 2.90 6.95
C LEU A 103 0.89 2.34 8.35
N TYR A 104 0.50 1.10 8.55
CA TYR A 104 0.74 0.39 9.81
C TYR A 104 1.76 -0.71 9.60
N LEU A 105 2.72 -0.79 10.51
CA LEU A 105 3.61 -1.94 10.64
C LEU A 105 3.24 -2.67 11.92
N GLY A 106 3.06 -3.97 11.84
CA GLY A 106 2.60 -4.73 12.96
C GLY A 106 3.25 -6.09 13.10
N LEU A 107 3.10 -6.66 14.28
CA LEU A 107 3.54 -8.02 14.59
C LEU A 107 2.33 -8.85 14.97
N ARG A 108 2.34 -10.10 14.55
CA ARG A 108 1.33 -11.06 14.99
C ARG A 108 1.56 -11.41 16.45
N HIS A 109 0.48 -11.47 17.21
CA HIS A 109 0.56 -11.80 18.62
C HIS A 109 1.28 -13.13 18.84
N GLY A 110 2.35 -13.14 19.63
CA GLY A 110 3.11 -14.33 19.94
C GLY A 110 4.24 -14.67 19.00
N GLU A 111 4.42 -13.91 17.89
CA GLU A 111 5.52 -14.15 16.96
C GLU A 111 6.78 -13.39 17.36
N PRO A 112 7.99 -13.96 17.12
CA PRO A 112 9.23 -13.24 17.41
C PRO A 112 9.40 -12.01 16.51
N TYR A 113 9.94 -10.95 17.08
CA TYR A 113 10.14 -9.66 16.43
C TYR A 113 10.89 -9.76 15.09
N SER A 114 11.74 -10.76 14.93
CA SER A 114 12.68 -10.82 13.79
C SER A 114 12.11 -11.43 12.52
N ARG A 115 10.93 -12.02 12.51
CA ARG A 115 10.51 -12.85 11.40
C ARG A 115 9.34 -12.36 10.56
N THR A 116 8.49 -11.48 11.07
CA THR A 116 7.27 -11.12 10.33
C THR A 116 6.74 -9.75 10.68
N ALA A 117 7.38 -8.72 10.13
CA ALA A 117 6.72 -7.42 10.10
C ALA A 117 5.65 -7.48 9.01
N HIS A 118 4.41 -7.28 9.40
CA HIS A 118 3.28 -7.18 8.47
C HIS A 118 2.92 -5.72 8.29
N ALA A 119 2.41 -5.40 7.12
CA ALA A 119 2.07 -4.02 6.78
C ALA A 119 0.67 -3.94 6.20
N TRP A 120 -0.06 -2.90 6.59
CA TRP A 120 -1.36 -2.60 5.98
C TRP A 120 -1.54 -1.11 5.86
N LEU A 121 -2.41 -0.70 4.94
CA LEU A 121 -2.65 0.70 4.64
C LEU A 121 -4.13 1.04 4.84
N ARG A 122 -4.39 2.16 5.49
CA ARG A 122 -5.75 2.66 5.74
C ARG A 122 -5.94 4.03 5.08
N ALA A 123 -7.09 4.21 4.43
CA ALA A 123 -7.55 5.51 3.96
C ALA A 123 -8.96 5.73 4.53
N GLY A 124 -9.15 6.81 5.28
CA GLY A 124 -10.39 6.99 6.02
C GLY A 124 -10.62 5.84 6.96
N ASP A 125 -11.77 5.18 6.85
CA ASP A 125 -12.13 4.01 7.64
C ASP A 125 -11.89 2.68 6.92
N LYS A 126 -11.26 2.72 5.74
CA LYS A 126 -11.09 1.54 4.90
C LYS A 126 -9.66 1.04 4.86
N ILE A 127 -9.48 -0.26 5.03
CA ILE A 127 -8.18 -0.91 4.84
C ILE A 127 -8.02 -1.20 3.36
N LEU A 128 -7.00 -0.64 2.75
CA LEU A 128 -6.77 -0.74 1.30
C LEU A 128 -5.90 -1.94 0.93
N THR A 129 -4.86 -2.20 1.71
CA THR A 129 -3.99 -3.34 1.50
C THR A 129 -3.74 -4.03 2.83
N GLY A 130 -3.48 -5.33 2.79
CA GLY A 130 -3.17 -6.07 4.00
C GLY A 130 -4.36 -6.30 4.92
N GLN A 131 -5.56 -6.51 4.38
CA GLN A 131 -6.75 -6.74 5.18
C GLN A 131 -6.58 -7.92 6.14
N ALA A 132 -5.97 -8.99 5.67
CA ALA A 132 -5.72 -10.18 6.50
C ALA A 132 -4.74 -9.86 7.64
N GLU A 133 -3.75 -9.03 7.36
CA GLU A 133 -2.75 -8.63 8.34
C GLU A 133 -3.34 -7.73 9.43
N SER A 134 -4.24 -6.81 9.05
CA SER A 134 -4.80 -5.84 10.01
C SER A 134 -5.63 -6.48 11.11
N SER A 135 -6.24 -7.63 10.84
CA SER A 135 -7.16 -8.28 11.79
C SER A 135 -6.46 -9.12 12.86
N GLY A 136 -5.23 -9.59 12.59
CA GLY A 136 -4.52 -10.49 13.51
C GLY A 136 -3.24 -9.92 14.09
N HIS A 137 -2.93 -8.65 13.84
CA HIS A 137 -1.63 -8.07 14.18
C HIS A 137 -1.79 -6.83 15.05
N ARG A 138 -0.81 -6.63 15.92
CA ARG A 138 -0.70 -5.43 16.74
C ARG A 138 0.22 -4.43 16.02
N ALA A 139 -0.26 -3.22 15.80
CA ALA A 139 0.56 -2.16 15.19
C ALA A 139 1.66 -1.73 16.15
N ILE A 140 2.91 -1.76 15.68
CA ILE A 140 4.07 -1.30 16.45
C ILE A 140 4.60 0.02 15.92
N ALA A 141 4.22 0.41 14.72
CA ALA A 141 4.58 1.69 14.13
C ALA A 141 3.48 2.14 13.19
N THR A 142 3.24 3.44 13.14
CA THR A 142 2.28 4.06 12.22
C THR A 142 2.97 5.22 11.50
N PHE A 143 2.61 5.40 10.24
CA PHE A 143 3.14 6.49 9.41
C PHE A 143 1.94 7.17 8.75
N GLY A 144 1.55 8.30 9.30
CA GLY A 144 0.42 9.07 8.80
C GLY A 144 0.86 10.36 8.14
N GLU A 145 -0.07 10.98 7.43
CA GLU A 145 0.16 12.25 6.77
C GLU A 145 -0.77 13.30 7.35
N ASP A 146 -0.18 14.45 7.63
CA ASP A 146 -0.92 15.62 8.05
C ASP A 146 -0.92 16.60 6.87
N LEU A 147 -1.98 16.53 6.07
CA LEU A 147 -2.16 17.40 4.91
C LEU A 147 -3.07 18.59 5.20
N SER A 148 -3.32 18.86 6.48
CA SER A 148 -4.10 20.02 6.88
C SER A 148 -3.36 21.32 6.63
#